data_5381c5efc5a019d4a08b903dc4c09f12
#
_entry.id   5381c5efc5a019d4a08b903dc4c09f12
#
_cell.length_a   1.000
_cell.length_b   1.000
_cell.length_c   1.000
_cell.angle_alpha   90.00
_cell.angle_beta   90.00
_cell.angle_gamma   90.00
#
_symmetry.space_group_name_H-M   'P 1'
#
loop_
_entity.id
_entity.type
_entity.pdbx_description
1 polymer ?
#
loop_
_entity_poly.entity_id
_entity_poly.type
_entity_poly.pdbx_seq_one_letter_code
_entity_poly.pdbx_strand_id
1 'polypeptide(L)'
;YLILEFVQGETLADRLVSGPIAVDEALGLARQIAEALEVAHDKGVIHRDLKPANIMLTPDGVVKVLDFGLARTADGVGSTTNAAATADSPTVSSPVRHSPTIPGAIMGTAGYMSPEQARGKPVDKRSDIFSFGCVLYEMLTGAQPFRGETVADAIGATLHKESDLGMLPPATPRRVRELLTSCLAKDRRNRLHDIGDARLELERAISGQEWSFAAPSTPVTPRTRLLAVGAACAIALLAGGAGWLRANRRAS
;
A
#
# COMPACT_ATOMS: atom_id res chain seq x y z
N TYR A 1 -27.63 22.58 -11.49
CA TYR A 1 -26.71 22.23 -12.58
C TYR A 1 -25.37 21.88 -11.95
N LEU A 2 -24.79 20.73 -12.37
CA LEU A 2 -23.43 20.35 -12.02
C LEU A 2 -22.56 20.65 -13.25
N ILE A 3 -21.52 21.46 -13.07
CA ILE A 3 -20.52 21.73 -14.11
C ILE A 3 -19.29 20.92 -13.75
N LEU A 4 -18.90 20.00 -14.61
CA LEU A 4 -17.70 19.17 -14.45
C LEU A 4 -16.65 19.60 -15.49
N GLU A 5 -15.38 19.52 -15.12
CA GLU A 5 -14.27 19.66 -16.06
C GLU A 5 -14.32 18.48 -17.04
N PHE A 6 -14.24 18.79 -18.33
CA PHE A 6 -14.02 17.74 -19.34
C PHE A 6 -12.52 17.43 -19.42
N VAL A 7 -12.17 16.20 -19.06
CA VAL A 7 -10.80 15.70 -19.13
C VAL A 7 -10.61 14.96 -20.45
N GLN A 8 -9.77 15.49 -21.32
CA GLN A 8 -9.41 14.81 -22.56
C GLN A 8 -8.38 13.73 -22.27
N GLY A 9 -8.55 12.52 -22.86
CA GLY A 9 -7.63 11.39 -22.67
C GLY A 9 -8.38 10.06 -22.73
N GLU A 10 -7.71 9.01 -22.31
CA GLU A 10 -8.27 7.67 -22.16
C GLU A 10 -8.31 7.28 -20.67
N THR A 11 -9.18 6.34 -20.30
CA THR A 11 -9.15 5.79 -18.95
C THR A 11 -7.99 4.80 -18.79
N LEU A 12 -7.49 4.65 -17.56
CA LEU A 12 -6.53 3.58 -17.28
C LEU A 12 -7.12 2.19 -17.59
N ALA A 13 -8.44 2.03 -17.49
CA ALA A 13 -9.12 0.79 -17.88
C ALA A 13 -8.96 0.53 -19.40
N ASP A 14 -9.17 1.55 -20.24
CA ASP A 14 -8.98 1.43 -21.71
C ASP A 14 -7.53 1.10 -22.04
N ARG A 15 -6.58 1.76 -21.37
CA ARG A 15 -5.14 1.49 -21.54
C ARG A 15 -4.78 0.05 -21.19
N LEU A 16 -5.38 -0.52 -20.15
CA LEU A 16 -5.15 -1.89 -19.69
C LEU A 16 -5.75 -2.96 -20.63
N VAL A 17 -6.69 -2.61 -21.50
CA VAL A 17 -7.17 -3.53 -22.55
C VAL A 17 -6.02 -4.00 -23.45
N SER A 18 -5.02 -3.16 -23.67
CA SER A 18 -3.82 -3.50 -24.45
C SER A 18 -2.81 -4.38 -23.70
N GLY A 19 -3.08 -4.71 -22.46
CA GLY A 19 -2.23 -5.54 -21.58
C GLY A 19 -1.53 -4.76 -20.46
N PRO A 20 -0.60 -5.42 -19.74
CA PRO A 20 0.13 -4.80 -18.64
C PRO A 20 0.97 -3.61 -19.11
N ILE A 21 1.24 -2.70 -18.18
CA ILE A 21 2.03 -1.49 -18.41
C ILE A 21 3.50 -1.80 -18.07
N ALA A 22 4.44 -1.26 -18.84
CA ALA A 22 5.86 -1.37 -18.53
C ALA A 22 6.15 -0.84 -17.10
N VAL A 23 7.07 -1.49 -16.39
CA VAL A 23 7.30 -1.21 -14.95
C VAL A 23 7.56 0.28 -14.71
N ASP A 24 8.46 0.90 -15.45
CA ASP A 24 8.82 2.31 -15.25
C ASP A 24 7.64 3.25 -15.48
N GLU A 25 6.83 3.00 -16.52
CA GLU A 25 5.61 3.75 -16.82
C GLU A 25 4.57 3.55 -15.70
N ALA A 26 4.35 2.29 -15.28
CA ALA A 26 3.41 1.96 -14.21
C ALA A 26 3.76 2.65 -12.88
N LEU A 27 5.05 2.70 -12.53
CA LEU A 27 5.51 3.39 -11.32
C LEU A 27 5.30 4.90 -11.42
N GLY A 28 5.54 5.50 -12.59
CA GLY A 28 5.29 6.92 -12.86
C GLY A 28 3.82 7.30 -12.71
N LEU A 29 2.92 6.47 -13.26
CA LEU A 29 1.47 6.64 -13.14
C LEU A 29 1.02 6.44 -11.69
N ALA A 30 1.49 5.37 -11.03
CA ALA A 30 1.14 5.07 -9.63
C ALA A 30 1.55 6.21 -8.69
N ARG A 31 2.72 6.82 -8.90
CA ARG A 31 3.15 7.98 -8.12
C ARG A 31 2.17 9.15 -8.23
N GLN A 32 1.70 9.47 -9.45
CA GLN A 32 0.73 10.54 -9.67
C GLN A 32 -0.64 10.21 -9.04
N ILE A 33 -1.09 8.94 -9.11
CA ILE A 33 -2.32 8.50 -8.44
C ILE A 33 -2.19 8.68 -6.92
N ALA A 34 -1.05 8.27 -6.34
CA ALA A 34 -0.80 8.42 -4.91
C ALA A 34 -0.78 9.89 -4.49
N GLU A 35 -0.18 10.78 -5.29
CA GLU A 35 -0.16 12.23 -5.06
C GLU A 35 -1.58 12.82 -5.07
N ALA A 36 -2.42 12.44 -6.03
CA ALA A 36 -3.81 12.89 -6.09
C ALA A 36 -4.63 12.44 -4.88
N LEU A 37 -4.44 11.20 -4.43
CA LEU A 37 -5.10 10.66 -3.23
C LEU A 37 -4.58 11.35 -1.96
N GLU A 38 -3.28 11.65 -1.85
CA GLU A 38 -2.68 12.36 -0.71
C GLU A 38 -3.35 13.73 -0.53
N VAL A 39 -3.45 14.52 -1.60
CA VAL A 39 -4.13 15.83 -1.58
C VAL A 39 -5.60 15.73 -1.15
N ALA A 40 -6.29 14.66 -1.55
CA ALA A 40 -7.69 14.43 -1.15
C ALA A 40 -7.78 14.01 0.33
N HIS A 41 -6.93 13.11 0.77
CA HIS A 41 -6.88 12.62 2.16
C HIS A 41 -6.55 13.73 3.15
N ASP A 42 -5.65 14.65 2.80
CA ASP A 42 -5.31 15.84 3.61
C ASP A 42 -6.50 16.77 3.84
N LYS A 43 -7.44 16.78 2.88
CA LYS A 43 -8.71 17.50 2.98
C LYS A 43 -9.83 16.67 3.63
N GLY A 44 -9.53 15.49 4.14
CA GLY A 44 -10.50 14.58 4.75
C GLY A 44 -11.44 13.91 3.73
N VAL A 45 -11.11 13.93 2.44
CA VAL A 45 -11.90 13.31 1.37
C VAL A 45 -11.35 11.91 1.10
N ILE A 46 -12.20 10.90 1.20
CA ILE A 46 -11.90 9.51 0.89
C ILE A 46 -12.61 9.18 -0.42
N HIS A 47 -11.89 8.56 -1.37
CA HIS A 47 -12.41 8.26 -2.71
C HIS A 47 -13.46 7.14 -2.68
N ARG A 48 -13.19 6.03 -2.00
CA ARG A 48 -14.07 4.86 -1.79
C ARG A 48 -14.36 3.97 -3.00
N ASP A 49 -14.11 4.44 -4.21
CA ASP A 49 -14.36 3.69 -5.47
C ASP A 49 -13.18 3.85 -6.45
N LEU A 50 -11.95 3.78 -5.95
CA LEU A 50 -10.76 3.86 -6.79
C LEU A 50 -10.63 2.60 -7.65
N LYS A 51 -10.59 2.79 -8.96
CA LYS A 51 -10.46 1.73 -9.97
C LYS A 51 -9.94 2.32 -11.27
N PRO A 52 -9.41 1.52 -12.23
CA PRO A 52 -8.89 2.02 -13.48
C PRO A 52 -9.86 2.88 -14.31
N ALA A 53 -11.16 2.58 -14.25
CA ALA A 53 -12.19 3.35 -14.95
C ALA A 53 -12.36 4.78 -14.42
N ASN A 54 -11.94 5.06 -13.18
CA ASN A 54 -12.00 6.36 -12.52
C ASN A 54 -10.64 7.10 -12.55
N ILE A 55 -9.70 6.64 -13.38
CA ILE A 55 -8.38 7.25 -13.56
C ILE A 55 -8.21 7.59 -15.03
N MET A 56 -8.04 8.89 -15.33
CA MET A 56 -7.81 9.39 -16.68
C MET A 56 -6.33 9.63 -16.91
N LEU A 57 -5.88 9.24 -18.10
CA LEU A 57 -4.54 9.50 -18.64
C LEU A 57 -4.68 10.54 -19.74
N THR A 58 -4.15 11.72 -19.50
CA THR A 58 -4.19 12.80 -20.51
C THR A 58 -3.08 12.61 -21.54
N PRO A 59 -3.19 13.18 -22.77
CA PRO A 59 -2.19 13.04 -23.80
C PRO A 59 -0.79 13.57 -23.45
N ASP A 60 -0.71 14.50 -22.49
CA ASP A 60 0.52 15.06 -21.93
C ASP A 60 1.09 14.24 -20.76
N GLY A 61 0.51 13.06 -20.47
CA GLY A 61 1.02 12.14 -19.46
C GLY A 61 0.63 12.50 -18.03
N VAL A 62 -0.35 13.39 -17.83
CA VAL A 62 -0.89 13.73 -16.51
C VAL A 62 -2.01 12.78 -16.12
N VAL A 63 -1.97 12.31 -14.87
CA VAL A 63 -3.03 11.48 -14.27
C VAL A 63 -4.05 12.37 -13.59
N LYS A 64 -5.34 12.13 -13.86
CA LYS A 64 -6.45 12.73 -13.12
C LYS A 64 -7.34 11.63 -12.52
N VAL A 65 -7.54 11.68 -11.21
CA VAL A 65 -8.46 10.78 -10.50
C VAL A 65 -9.84 11.43 -10.47
N LEU A 66 -10.85 10.70 -10.94
CA LEU A 66 -12.23 11.18 -11.11
C LEU A 66 -13.14 10.64 -10.00
N ASP A 67 -14.32 11.28 -9.84
CA ASP A 67 -15.44 10.80 -9.02
C ASP A 67 -15.12 10.60 -7.53
N PHE A 68 -14.38 11.53 -6.92
CA PHE A 68 -14.18 11.55 -5.48
C PHE A 68 -15.50 11.66 -4.70
N GLY A 69 -15.77 10.66 -3.86
CA GLY A 69 -16.75 10.76 -2.79
C GLY A 69 -18.23 10.85 -3.18
N LEU A 70 -18.62 10.57 -4.45
CA LEU A 70 -20.04 10.58 -4.87
C LEU A 70 -20.89 9.55 -4.11
N ALA A 71 -20.30 8.57 -3.45
CA ALA A 71 -20.98 7.55 -2.63
C ALA A 71 -21.39 8.04 -1.22
N ARG A 72 -21.16 9.30 -0.85
CA ARG A 72 -21.38 9.83 0.52
C ARG A 72 -22.82 10.15 0.91
N THR A 73 -23.80 10.05 0.05
CA THR A 73 -25.17 10.54 0.34
C THR A 73 -26.06 9.56 1.12
N ALA A 74 -25.60 8.36 1.47
CA ALA A 74 -26.42 7.39 2.22
C ALA A 74 -26.14 7.30 3.72
N ASP A 75 -24.94 7.71 4.21
CA ASP A 75 -24.52 7.45 5.60
C ASP A 75 -24.34 8.71 6.49
N GLY A 76 -24.73 9.88 6.01
CA GLY A 76 -24.39 11.15 6.66
C GLY A 76 -25.59 12.01 7.10
N VAL A 77 -26.66 11.41 7.59
CA VAL A 77 -27.68 12.15 8.38
C VAL A 77 -27.86 11.47 9.73
N GLY A 78 -26.99 11.81 10.64
CA GLY A 78 -27.05 11.34 12.01
C GLY A 78 -26.02 12.00 12.89
N SER A 79 -26.08 13.32 13.09
CA SER A 79 -25.77 13.91 14.41
C SER A 79 -26.08 15.41 14.42
N THR A 80 -26.89 15.74 15.40
CA THR A 80 -27.20 17.02 16.06
C THR A 80 -28.36 17.81 15.50
N THR A 81 -29.57 17.54 15.99
CA THR A 81 -30.32 18.54 16.78
C THR A 81 -31.40 17.83 17.60
N ASN A 82 -31.44 18.10 18.90
CA ASN A 82 -32.55 17.81 19.79
C ASN A 82 -33.87 18.41 19.25
N ALA A 83 -34.87 17.58 19.05
CA ALA A 83 -36.25 17.99 19.24
C ALA A 83 -37.12 16.75 19.49
N ALA A 84 -37.73 16.75 20.64
CA ALA A 84 -38.71 15.75 21.08
C ALA A 84 -39.93 15.71 20.15
N ALA A 85 -40.55 14.56 20.13
CA ALA A 85 -41.94 14.28 19.95
C ALA A 85 -42.36 13.48 18.71
N THR A 86 -42.97 12.43 19.05
CA THR A 86 -44.14 11.70 18.62
C THR A 86 -43.92 10.43 17.83
N ALA A 87 -44.34 9.36 18.51
CA ALA A 87 -44.56 8.02 18.01
C ALA A 87 -45.64 8.01 16.92
N ASP A 88 -45.44 7.09 15.99
CA ASP A 88 -46.31 6.44 15.04
C ASP A 88 -45.94 6.67 13.58
N SER A 89 -45.18 5.70 13.06
CA SER A 89 -45.36 5.26 11.67
C SER A 89 -44.50 4.00 11.40
N PRO A 90 -45.01 3.08 10.59
CA PRO A 90 -44.50 1.71 10.46
C PRO A 90 -43.14 1.65 9.76
N THR A 91 -42.34 0.77 10.25
CA THR A 91 -41.05 0.35 9.71
C THR A 91 -41.16 -0.05 8.22
N VAL A 92 -40.86 0.88 7.33
CA VAL A 92 -40.61 0.55 5.94
C VAL A 92 -39.09 0.33 5.83
N SER A 93 -38.72 -0.93 5.75
CA SER A 93 -37.37 -1.34 5.30
C SER A 93 -37.13 -0.69 3.95
N SER A 94 -36.30 0.36 3.92
CA SER A 94 -35.91 1.00 2.68
C SER A 94 -35.06 -0.01 1.89
N PRO A 95 -35.49 -0.43 0.69
CA PRO A 95 -34.64 -1.24 -0.17
C PRO A 95 -33.44 -0.39 -0.54
N VAL A 96 -32.25 -0.97 -0.39
CA VAL A 96 -31.00 -0.47 -0.96
C VAL A 96 -31.31 -0.02 -2.39
N ARG A 97 -31.33 1.28 -2.63
CA ARG A 97 -31.49 1.81 -3.98
C ARG A 97 -30.22 1.44 -4.74
N HIS A 98 -30.28 0.32 -5.42
CA HIS A 98 -29.36 -0.01 -6.49
C HIS A 98 -29.59 1.04 -7.58
N SER A 99 -28.60 1.88 -7.83
CA SER A 99 -28.49 2.54 -9.14
C SER A 99 -28.65 1.45 -10.21
N PRO A 100 -29.29 1.73 -11.35
CA PRO A 100 -29.48 0.73 -12.40
C PRO A 100 -28.11 0.29 -12.91
N THR A 101 -27.63 -0.81 -12.38
CA THR A 101 -26.31 -1.36 -12.63
C THR A 101 -26.43 -2.27 -13.82
N ILE A 102 -25.80 -1.88 -14.92
CA ILE A 102 -25.52 -2.76 -16.06
C ILE A 102 -24.76 -3.97 -15.49
N PRO A 103 -25.20 -5.22 -15.71
CA PRO A 103 -24.64 -6.41 -15.05
C PRO A 103 -23.12 -6.58 -15.22
N GLY A 104 -22.52 -6.05 -16.29
CA GLY A 104 -21.06 -6.08 -16.50
C GLY A 104 -20.25 -5.05 -15.69
N ALA A 105 -20.87 -3.91 -15.28
CA ALA A 105 -20.17 -2.85 -14.55
C ALA A 105 -19.95 -3.18 -13.07
N ILE A 106 -20.86 -3.98 -12.46
CA ILE A 106 -20.70 -4.41 -11.04
C ILE A 106 -19.57 -5.44 -10.92
N MET A 107 -19.42 -6.33 -11.92
CA MET A 107 -18.43 -7.41 -11.87
C MET A 107 -16.99 -6.87 -11.85
N GLY A 108 -16.71 -5.76 -12.55
CA GLY A 108 -15.38 -5.13 -12.56
C GLY A 108 -15.02 -4.38 -11.28
N THR A 109 -16.00 -3.83 -10.55
CA THR A 109 -15.76 -2.96 -9.39
C THR A 109 -15.44 -3.73 -8.11
N ALA A 110 -16.01 -4.94 -7.93
CA ALA A 110 -15.85 -5.73 -6.70
C ALA A 110 -14.39 -6.13 -6.41
N GLY A 111 -13.56 -6.29 -7.43
CA GLY A 111 -12.14 -6.67 -7.29
C GLY A 111 -11.22 -5.59 -6.70
N TYR A 112 -11.72 -4.34 -6.58
CA TYR A 112 -10.96 -3.22 -5.98
C TYR A 112 -11.46 -2.83 -4.58
N MET A 113 -12.59 -3.40 -4.13
CA MET A 113 -13.13 -3.12 -2.80
C MET A 113 -12.17 -3.58 -1.72
N SER A 114 -11.98 -2.75 -0.69
CA SER A 114 -11.24 -3.17 0.49
C SER A 114 -12.02 -4.21 1.32
N PRO A 115 -11.33 -5.05 2.12
CA PRO A 115 -12.00 -6.05 2.97
C PRO A 115 -13.04 -5.45 3.93
N GLU A 116 -12.82 -4.23 4.42
CA GLU A 116 -13.79 -3.52 5.28
C GLU A 116 -15.01 -3.06 4.50
N GLN A 117 -14.87 -2.57 3.25
CA GLN A 117 -15.99 -2.26 2.37
C GLN A 117 -16.80 -3.51 2.05
N ALA A 118 -16.13 -4.60 1.68
CA ALA A 118 -16.77 -5.88 1.39
C ALA A 118 -17.57 -6.45 2.57
N ARG A 119 -17.18 -6.09 3.82
CA ARG A 119 -17.89 -6.46 5.06
C ARG A 119 -18.92 -5.42 5.53
N GLY A 120 -19.14 -4.32 4.80
CA GLY A 120 -20.02 -3.23 5.20
C GLY A 120 -19.56 -2.51 6.48
N LYS A 121 -18.26 -2.53 6.80
CA LYS A 121 -17.69 -1.87 7.97
C LYS A 121 -17.34 -0.42 7.66
N PRO A 122 -17.21 0.45 8.68
CA PRO A 122 -16.75 1.82 8.47
C PRO A 122 -15.40 1.86 7.76
N VAL A 123 -15.30 2.72 6.75
CA VAL A 123 -14.10 2.91 5.92
C VAL A 123 -13.36 4.17 6.33
N ASP A 124 -12.03 4.12 6.21
CA ASP A 124 -11.13 5.26 6.34
C ASP A 124 -10.22 5.35 5.10
N LYS A 125 -9.27 6.27 5.08
CA LYS A 125 -8.32 6.47 3.97
C LYS A 125 -7.55 5.21 3.57
N ARG A 126 -7.39 4.23 4.46
CA ARG A 126 -6.73 2.95 4.18
C ARG A 126 -7.53 2.06 3.23
N SER A 127 -8.82 2.30 3.05
CA SER A 127 -9.60 1.63 2.00
C SER A 127 -9.13 2.04 0.60
N ASP A 128 -8.84 3.32 0.39
CA ASP A 128 -8.26 3.80 -0.88
C ASP A 128 -6.85 3.26 -1.11
N ILE A 129 -6.06 3.09 -0.05
CA ILE A 129 -4.73 2.47 -0.13
C ILE A 129 -4.81 1.01 -0.60
N PHE A 130 -5.82 0.26 -0.14
CA PHE A 130 -6.05 -1.10 -0.64
C PHE A 130 -6.42 -1.09 -2.13
N SER A 131 -7.36 -0.23 -2.52
CA SER A 131 -7.78 -0.09 -3.92
C SER A 131 -6.62 0.38 -4.81
N PHE A 132 -5.78 1.30 -4.33
CA PHE A 132 -4.54 1.71 -4.97
C PHE A 132 -3.59 0.52 -5.20
N GLY A 133 -3.41 -0.33 -4.19
CA GLY A 133 -2.64 -1.57 -4.33
C GLY A 133 -3.19 -2.50 -5.40
N CYS A 134 -4.52 -2.63 -5.51
CA CYS A 134 -5.16 -3.40 -6.57
C CYS A 134 -4.89 -2.81 -7.96
N VAL A 135 -4.99 -1.49 -8.11
CA VAL A 135 -4.71 -0.78 -9.37
C VAL A 135 -3.23 -0.93 -9.77
N LEU A 136 -2.30 -0.73 -8.86
CA LEU A 136 -0.86 -0.89 -9.13
C LEU A 136 -0.52 -2.34 -9.52
N TYR A 137 -1.09 -3.32 -8.83
CA TYR A 137 -0.91 -4.72 -9.18
C TYR A 137 -1.42 -5.01 -10.60
N GLU A 138 -2.61 -4.51 -10.95
CA GLU A 138 -3.19 -4.72 -12.27
C GLU A 138 -2.40 -4.00 -13.37
N MET A 139 -1.90 -2.79 -13.14
CA MET A 139 -1.00 -2.12 -14.08
C MET A 139 0.23 -2.97 -14.42
N LEU A 140 0.81 -3.62 -13.42
CA LEU A 140 2.03 -4.43 -13.58
C LEU A 140 1.77 -5.81 -14.19
N THR A 141 0.61 -6.43 -13.91
CA THR A 141 0.33 -7.83 -14.29
C THR A 141 -0.70 -7.99 -15.41
N GLY A 142 -1.46 -6.94 -15.70
CA GLY A 142 -2.62 -6.99 -16.60
C GLY A 142 -3.83 -7.74 -16.00
N ALA A 143 -3.80 -8.06 -14.69
CA ALA A 143 -4.86 -8.83 -14.05
C ALA A 143 -5.15 -8.29 -12.64
N GLN A 144 -6.43 -8.30 -12.25
CA GLN A 144 -6.83 -7.96 -10.89
C GLN A 144 -6.29 -8.97 -9.88
N PRO A 145 -5.82 -8.55 -8.69
CA PRO A 145 -5.31 -9.47 -7.68
C PRO A 145 -6.40 -10.38 -7.06
N PHE A 146 -7.66 -9.90 -7.06
CA PHE A 146 -8.79 -10.59 -6.46
C PHE A 146 -9.92 -10.75 -7.49
N ARG A 147 -9.77 -11.72 -8.38
CA ARG A 147 -10.76 -12.03 -9.44
C ARG A 147 -11.72 -13.12 -8.97
N GLY A 148 -12.94 -13.07 -9.50
CA GLY A 148 -13.96 -14.10 -9.37
C GLY A 148 -14.82 -14.14 -10.63
N GLU A 149 -15.51 -15.26 -10.86
CA GLU A 149 -16.48 -15.40 -11.96
C GLU A 149 -17.75 -14.61 -11.66
N THR A 150 -18.06 -14.43 -10.38
CA THR A 150 -19.19 -13.62 -9.89
C THR A 150 -18.71 -12.51 -8.96
N VAL A 151 -19.57 -11.54 -8.69
CA VAL A 151 -19.31 -10.51 -7.66
C VAL A 151 -19.06 -11.14 -6.29
N ALA A 152 -19.79 -12.20 -5.95
CA ALA A 152 -19.62 -12.91 -4.69
C ALA A 152 -18.25 -13.59 -4.60
N ASP A 153 -17.76 -14.17 -5.69
CA ASP A 153 -16.43 -14.79 -5.76
C ASP A 153 -15.32 -13.74 -5.63
N ALA A 154 -15.46 -12.58 -6.29
CA ALA A 154 -14.51 -11.47 -6.17
C ALA A 154 -14.46 -10.94 -4.73
N ILE A 155 -15.62 -10.77 -4.08
CA ILE A 155 -15.71 -10.42 -2.66
C ILE A 155 -15.04 -11.49 -1.79
N GLY A 156 -15.34 -12.77 -2.02
CA GLY A 156 -14.72 -13.90 -1.32
C GLY A 156 -13.19 -13.89 -1.47
N ALA A 157 -12.69 -13.66 -2.69
CA ALA A 157 -11.26 -13.53 -2.96
C ALA A 157 -10.65 -12.32 -2.21
N THR A 158 -11.31 -11.16 -2.23
CA THR A 158 -10.86 -9.99 -1.47
C THR A 158 -10.77 -10.27 0.03
N LEU A 159 -11.68 -11.05 0.57
CA LEU A 159 -11.72 -11.33 2.01
C LEU A 159 -10.71 -12.39 2.47
N HIS A 160 -10.40 -13.37 1.62
CA HIS A 160 -9.74 -14.60 2.07
C HIS A 160 -8.50 -14.99 1.25
N LYS A 161 -8.37 -14.52 -0.01
CA LYS A 161 -7.25 -14.90 -0.87
C LYS A 161 -6.11 -13.91 -0.74
N GLU A 162 -4.88 -14.38 -0.57
CA GLU A 162 -3.68 -13.53 -0.68
C GLU A 162 -3.40 -13.19 -2.15
N SER A 163 -2.79 -12.02 -2.38
CA SER A 163 -2.36 -11.62 -3.72
C SER A 163 -1.13 -12.43 -4.16
N ASP A 164 -1.16 -12.94 -5.38
CA ASP A 164 -0.02 -13.68 -5.93
C ASP A 164 1.04 -12.72 -6.49
N LEU A 165 1.99 -12.35 -5.64
CA LEU A 165 3.12 -11.48 -6.04
C LEU A 165 4.13 -12.19 -6.95
N GLY A 166 3.99 -13.49 -7.19
CA GLY A 166 4.78 -14.23 -8.18
C GLY A 166 4.44 -13.85 -9.61
N MET A 167 3.23 -13.30 -9.84
CA MET A 167 2.80 -12.80 -11.16
C MET A 167 3.46 -11.48 -11.56
N LEU A 168 4.10 -10.76 -10.64
CA LEU A 168 4.75 -9.49 -10.93
C LEU A 168 5.96 -9.70 -11.86
N PRO A 169 6.16 -8.81 -12.85
CA PRO A 169 7.33 -8.86 -13.73
C PRO A 169 8.63 -8.99 -12.93
N PRO A 170 9.63 -9.75 -13.41
CA PRO A 170 10.92 -9.88 -12.72
C PRO A 170 11.63 -8.53 -12.49
N ALA A 171 11.43 -7.58 -13.41
CA ALA A 171 11.97 -6.22 -13.32
C ALA A 171 11.32 -5.35 -12.22
N THR A 172 10.23 -5.82 -11.58
CA THR A 172 9.59 -5.06 -10.50
C THR A 172 10.52 -4.92 -9.31
N PRO A 173 10.89 -3.67 -8.90
CA PRO A 173 11.77 -3.44 -7.78
C PRO A 173 11.27 -4.09 -6.48
N ARG A 174 12.19 -4.55 -5.64
CA ARG A 174 11.84 -5.17 -4.34
C ARG A 174 10.96 -4.26 -3.48
N ARG A 175 11.26 -2.95 -3.45
CA ARG A 175 10.45 -1.95 -2.72
C ARG A 175 8.99 -1.95 -3.16
N VAL A 176 8.74 -2.07 -4.46
CA VAL A 176 7.38 -2.09 -5.01
C VAL A 176 6.64 -3.37 -4.61
N ARG A 177 7.35 -4.50 -4.52
CA ARG A 177 6.77 -5.77 -4.01
C ARG A 177 6.40 -5.65 -2.53
N GLU A 178 7.26 -5.03 -1.72
CA GLU A 178 7.02 -4.77 -0.29
C GLU A 178 5.88 -3.75 -0.10
N LEU A 179 5.83 -2.71 -0.92
CA LEU A 179 4.73 -1.74 -0.95
C LEU A 179 3.38 -2.42 -1.27
N LEU A 180 3.33 -3.25 -2.31
CA LEU A 180 2.13 -4.01 -2.66
C LEU A 180 1.68 -4.93 -1.52
N THR A 181 2.61 -5.62 -0.87
CA THR A 181 2.32 -6.44 0.32
C THR A 181 1.65 -5.61 1.41
N SER A 182 2.18 -4.42 1.67
CA SER A 182 1.65 -3.51 2.70
C SER A 182 0.30 -2.90 2.32
N CYS A 183 0.10 -2.53 1.05
CA CYS A 183 -1.18 -1.99 0.57
C CYS A 183 -2.30 -3.04 0.58
N LEU A 184 -2.00 -4.29 0.18
CA LEU A 184 -2.96 -5.38 0.02
C LEU A 184 -3.20 -6.18 1.31
N ALA A 185 -2.63 -5.77 2.44
CA ALA A 185 -2.86 -6.40 3.74
C ALA A 185 -4.36 -6.39 4.10
N LYS A 186 -4.91 -7.58 4.43
CA LYS A 186 -6.35 -7.74 4.72
C LYS A 186 -6.76 -7.07 6.02
N ASP A 187 -5.94 -7.17 7.06
CA ASP A 187 -6.13 -6.39 8.28
C ASP A 187 -5.61 -4.96 8.07
N ARG A 188 -6.53 -4.00 8.14
CA ARG A 188 -6.19 -2.58 7.97
C ARG A 188 -5.16 -2.07 8.99
N ARG A 189 -4.94 -2.74 10.13
CA ARG A 189 -3.91 -2.38 11.11
C ARG A 189 -2.51 -2.67 10.61
N ASN A 190 -2.37 -3.67 9.75
CA ASN A 190 -1.11 -4.07 9.12
C ASN A 190 -0.91 -3.43 7.74
N ARG A 191 -1.92 -2.68 7.26
CA ARG A 191 -1.87 -1.97 6.00
C ARG A 191 -1.13 -0.66 6.16
N LEU A 192 -0.54 -0.16 5.07
CA LEU A 192 0.04 1.18 5.01
C LEU A 192 -0.95 2.22 5.57
N HIS A 193 -0.47 3.16 6.39
CA HIS A 193 -1.33 4.11 7.10
C HIS A 193 -1.63 5.37 6.32
N ASP A 194 -0.69 5.77 5.45
CA ASP A 194 -0.78 6.98 4.65
C ASP A 194 -0.39 6.72 3.20
N ILE A 195 -1.12 7.31 2.26
CA ILE A 195 -0.81 7.16 0.82
C ILE A 195 0.46 7.94 0.44
N GLY A 196 0.82 8.97 1.20
CA GLY A 196 2.07 9.70 1.04
C GLY A 196 3.29 8.81 1.23
N ASP A 197 3.23 7.82 2.13
CA ASP A 197 4.30 6.81 2.27
C ASP A 197 4.44 5.98 1.00
N ALA A 198 3.32 5.61 0.35
CA ALA A 198 3.36 4.91 -0.94
C ALA A 198 4.03 5.76 -2.02
N ARG A 199 3.69 7.06 -2.10
CA ARG A 199 4.29 8.00 -3.04
C ARG A 199 5.82 8.05 -2.86
N LEU A 200 6.28 8.19 -1.61
CA LEU A 200 7.71 8.23 -1.30
C LEU A 200 8.44 6.94 -1.67
N GLU A 201 7.83 5.77 -1.41
CA GLU A 201 8.44 4.49 -1.79
C GLU A 201 8.51 4.32 -3.32
N LEU A 202 7.51 4.80 -4.06
CA LEU A 202 7.53 4.83 -5.53
C LEU A 202 8.62 5.76 -6.07
N GLU A 203 8.78 6.98 -5.51
CA GLU A 203 9.84 7.91 -5.88
C GLU A 203 11.24 7.30 -5.68
N ARG A 204 11.45 6.61 -4.55
CA ARG A 204 12.69 5.90 -4.27
C ARG A 204 12.92 4.74 -5.23
N ALA A 205 11.86 4.01 -5.61
CA ALA A 205 11.95 2.93 -6.59
C ALA A 205 12.32 3.45 -7.99
N ILE A 206 11.70 4.56 -8.42
CA ILE A 206 11.97 5.23 -9.71
C ILE A 206 13.41 5.78 -9.74
N SER A 207 13.89 6.37 -8.63
CA SER A 207 15.25 6.92 -8.56
C SER A 207 16.36 5.86 -8.44
N GLY A 208 16.01 4.58 -8.39
CA GLY A 208 16.98 3.47 -8.24
C GLY A 208 17.67 3.45 -6.87
N GLN A 209 17.15 4.16 -5.87
CA GLN A 209 17.65 4.10 -4.51
C GLN A 209 17.28 2.77 -3.87
N GLU A 210 18.12 1.75 -4.04
CA GLU A 210 17.99 0.53 -3.25
C GLU A 210 18.19 0.83 -1.75
N TRP A 211 17.51 0.05 -0.89
CA TRP A 211 17.74 0.08 0.54
C TRP A 211 19.19 -0.32 0.81
N SER A 212 20.07 0.68 0.89
CA SER A 212 21.31 0.46 1.58
C SER A 212 20.99 0.47 3.08
N PHE A 213 20.63 -0.68 3.64
CA PHE A 213 21.02 -0.95 5.01
C PHE A 213 22.56 -1.10 4.95
N ALA A 214 23.25 0.02 4.87
CA ALA A 214 24.57 0.05 5.42
C ALA A 214 24.37 -0.27 6.90
N ALA A 215 24.45 -1.55 7.28
CA ALA A 215 24.90 -1.89 8.61
C ALA A 215 26.07 -0.94 8.84
N PRO A 216 26.13 -0.20 10.00
CA PRO A 216 27.29 0.62 10.27
C PRO A 216 28.48 -0.32 10.23
N SER A 217 29.13 -0.41 9.10
CA SER A 217 30.45 -0.98 8.96
C SER A 217 31.34 0.02 9.67
N THR A 218 31.43 -0.11 10.99
CA THR A 218 32.58 0.43 11.69
C THR A 218 33.77 -0.26 11.02
N PRO A 219 34.60 0.49 10.30
CA PRO A 219 35.82 -0.10 9.78
C PRO A 219 36.62 -0.52 11.02
N VAL A 220 36.58 -1.80 11.36
CA VAL A 220 37.54 -2.37 12.32
C VAL A 220 38.88 -2.27 11.64
N THR A 221 39.53 -1.12 11.84
CA THR A 221 40.85 -0.90 11.31
C THR A 221 41.77 -2.03 11.85
N PRO A 222 42.59 -2.66 11.01
CA PRO A 222 43.45 -3.78 11.43
C PRO A 222 44.37 -3.44 12.61
N ARG A 223 44.55 -2.16 12.92
CA ARG A 223 45.31 -1.68 14.09
C ARG A 223 44.68 -2.06 15.45
N THR A 224 43.36 -2.13 15.57
CA THR A 224 42.73 -2.55 16.84
C THR A 224 42.86 -4.04 17.13
N ARG A 225 42.98 -4.89 16.10
CA ARG A 225 43.25 -6.33 16.28
C ARG A 225 44.66 -6.58 16.77
N LEU A 226 45.65 -5.83 16.28
CA LEU A 226 47.06 -5.95 16.72
C LEU A 226 47.24 -5.52 18.19
N LEU A 227 46.53 -4.47 18.64
CA LEU A 227 46.58 -4.03 20.05
C LEU A 227 45.89 -5.03 20.99
N ALA A 228 44.81 -5.66 20.60
CA ALA A 228 44.15 -6.68 21.41
C ALA A 228 44.99 -7.97 21.56
N VAL A 229 45.67 -8.41 20.51
CA VAL A 229 46.55 -9.57 20.54
C VAL A 229 47.82 -9.26 21.36
N GLY A 230 48.40 -8.06 21.22
CA GLY A 230 49.54 -7.62 21.99
C GLY A 230 49.29 -7.57 23.51
N ALA A 231 48.11 -7.07 23.93
CA ALA A 231 47.70 -7.02 25.34
C ALA A 231 47.50 -8.43 25.93
N ALA A 232 46.93 -9.37 25.19
CA ALA A 232 46.73 -10.75 25.62
C ALA A 232 48.08 -11.49 25.84
N CYS A 233 49.05 -11.30 24.91
CA CYS A 233 50.36 -11.87 25.05
C CYS A 233 51.15 -11.30 26.24
N ALA A 234 51.07 -10.00 26.52
CA ALA A 234 51.74 -9.36 27.66
C ALA A 234 51.18 -9.89 29.00
N ILE A 235 49.86 -10.08 29.12
CA ILE A 235 49.23 -10.64 30.32
C ILE A 235 49.69 -12.11 30.54
N ALA A 236 49.78 -12.91 29.49
CA ALA A 236 50.22 -14.30 29.58
C ALA A 236 51.70 -14.43 30.04
N LEU A 237 52.59 -13.56 29.57
CA LEU A 237 53.99 -13.53 29.96
C LEU A 237 54.17 -13.08 31.42
N LEU A 238 53.39 -12.09 31.89
CA LEU A 238 53.44 -11.65 33.29
C LEU A 238 52.93 -12.73 34.25
N ALA A 239 51.86 -13.44 33.89
CA ALA A 239 51.30 -14.53 34.69
C ALA A 239 52.27 -15.75 34.76
N GLY A 240 52.90 -16.11 33.62
CA GLY A 240 53.89 -17.18 33.56
C GLY A 240 55.17 -16.86 34.37
N GLY A 241 55.67 -15.63 34.28
CA GLY A 241 56.86 -15.17 35.02
C GLY A 241 56.66 -15.17 36.52
N ALA A 242 55.48 -14.71 37.01
CA ALA A 242 55.12 -14.71 38.42
C ALA A 242 54.98 -16.14 38.99
N GLY A 243 54.47 -17.09 38.18
CA GLY A 243 54.39 -18.51 38.52
C GLY A 243 55.76 -19.17 38.68
N TRP A 244 56.68 -18.90 37.77
CA TRP A 244 58.03 -19.44 37.79
C TRP A 244 58.84 -18.93 39.00
N LEU A 245 58.76 -17.62 39.33
CA LEU A 245 59.42 -17.03 40.51
C LEU A 245 58.88 -17.60 41.83
N ARG A 246 57.57 -17.91 41.93
CA ARG A 246 57.01 -18.57 43.11
C ARG A 246 57.47 -20.04 43.26
N ALA A 247 57.58 -20.76 42.14
CA ALA A 247 58.06 -22.14 42.17
C ALA A 247 59.51 -22.23 42.60
N ASN A 248 60.38 -21.32 42.12
CA ASN A 248 61.81 -21.31 42.42
C ASN A 248 62.14 -20.89 43.89
N ARG A 249 61.26 -20.09 44.54
CA ARG A 249 61.39 -19.72 45.96
C ARG A 249 60.97 -20.82 46.93
N ARG A 250 60.31 -21.88 46.48
CA ARG A 250 59.97 -23.03 47.31
C ARG A 250 60.94 -24.18 47.23
N ALA A 251 61.98 -24.07 46.36
CA ALA A 251 62.99 -25.07 46.16
C ALA A 251 64.35 -24.69 46.75
N SER A 252 64.46 -23.55 47.52
CA SER A 252 65.50 -23.12 48.39
C SER A 252 65.06 -23.08 49.84
#